data_7d4ac9a9e6fe5f77aa52e19f5ddf0af0
#
_entry.id   7d4ac9a9e6fe5f77aa52e19f5ddf0af0
#
_cell.length_a   1.000
_cell.length_b   1.000
_cell.length_c   1.000
_cell.angle_alpha   90.00
_cell.angle_beta   90.00
_cell.angle_gamma   90.00
#
_symmetry.space_group_name_H-M   'P 1'
#
loop_
_entity.id
_entity.type
_entity.pdbx_description
1 polymer ?
#
loop_
_entity_poly.entity_id
_entity_poly.type
_entity_poly.pdbx_seq_one_letter_code
_entity_poly.pdbx_strand_id
1 'polypeptide(L)'
;GRPATGAAGGVAPEGGPWVKGKLCSMILASSSPVGLALGLATAAAYAVPAVAAARLQARGARTALWLAWVLHAATLAWSMLETTPRFGFAPALSVTAWLVLTVYAIEHQLFPQLQARWALAALGGLAVLLALVFPGQALHGTASAWLPLHLALGISAYGLLAAAVVHAALMTRAERRIRLAVDPHSGMPLLTLERLTFRFVTAGF
;
A
#
# COMPACT_ATOMS: atom_id res chain seq x y z
N GLY A 1 -43.14 44.01 30.74
CA GLY A 1 -42.97 43.16 29.55
C GLY A 1 -41.86 43.72 28.68
N ARG A 2 -40.74 42.99 28.57
CA ARG A 2 -39.69 43.28 27.59
C ARG A 2 -39.75 42.17 26.53
N PRO A 3 -39.73 42.46 25.23
CA PRO A 3 -39.62 41.43 24.21
C PRO A 3 -38.15 41.00 24.03
N ALA A 4 -37.90 39.69 23.97
CA ALA A 4 -36.61 39.09 23.66
C ALA A 4 -36.40 39.14 22.16
N THR A 5 -35.35 39.83 21.73
CA THR A 5 -34.85 39.79 20.35
C THR A 5 -33.96 38.59 20.20
N GLY A 6 -34.44 37.56 19.46
CA GLY A 6 -33.64 36.41 19.05
C GLY A 6 -32.62 36.81 17.99
N ALA A 7 -31.34 36.70 18.31
CA ALA A 7 -30.25 36.80 17.33
C ALA A 7 -30.12 35.45 16.61
N ALA A 8 -30.49 35.41 15.32
CA ALA A 8 -30.19 34.33 14.42
C ALA A 8 -28.69 34.38 14.10
N GLY A 9 -27.91 33.47 14.73
CA GLY A 9 -26.53 33.26 14.42
C GLY A 9 -26.40 32.51 13.08
N GLY A 10 -26.11 33.25 12.00
CA GLY A 10 -25.77 32.67 10.70
C GLY A 10 -24.43 31.93 10.80
N VAL A 11 -24.46 30.62 10.63
CA VAL A 11 -23.26 29.81 10.45
C VAL A 11 -22.71 30.12 9.07
N ALA A 12 -21.62 30.88 9.02
CA ALA A 12 -20.87 31.10 7.78
C ALA A 12 -20.24 29.78 7.32
N PRO A 13 -20.20 29.47 5.99
CA PRO A 13 -19.53 28.27 5.49
C PRO A 13 -18.01 28.45 5.62
N GLU A 14 -17.41 27.74 6.57
CA GLU A 14 -15.97 27.69 6.82
C GLU A 14 -15.26 26.87 5.72
N GLY A 15 -15.25 27.33 4.49
CA GLY A 15 -14.55 26.74 3.34
C GLY A 15 -13.50 27.69 2.74
N GLY A 16 -12.75 28.43 3.57
CA GLY A 16 -11.76 29.39 3.12
C GLY A 16 -10.34 28.82 2.92
N PRO A 17 -9.43 29.61 2.32
CA PRO A 17 -8.03 29.24 2.04
C PRO A 17 -7.24 28.76 3.27
N TRP A 18 -7.74 28.98 4.45
CA TRP A 18 -7.23 28.51 5.75
C TRP A 18 -7.11 26.99 5.88
N VAL A 19 -8.04 26.22 5.26
CA VAL A 19 -8.03 24.75 5.36
C VAL A 19 -6.85 24.18 4.56
N LYS A 20 -6.56 24.73 3.38
CA LYS A 20 -5.45 24.28 2.53
C LYS A 20 -4.09 24.61 3.18
N GLY A 21 -3.96 25.76 3.80
CA GLY A 21 -2.74 26.14 4.51
C GLY A 21 -2.47 25.28 5.75
N LYS A 22 -3.50 24.96 6.53
CA LYS A 22 -3.36 24.08 7.70
C LYS A 22 -3.04 22.63 7.32
N LEU A 23 -3.64 22.09 6.26
CA LEU A 23 -3.29 20.74 5.77
C LEU A 23 -1.82 20.68 5.34
N CYS A 24 -1.37 21.64 4.55
CA CYS A 24 0.01 21.71 4.08
C CYS A 24 1.00 21.84 5.24
N SER A 25 0.71 22.69 6.23
CA SER A 25 1.56 22.85 7.42
C SER A 25 1.55 21.61 8.32
N MET A 26 0.42 20.89 8.44
CA MET A 26 0.36 19.63 9.20
C MET A 26 1.16 18.51 8.54
N ILE A 27 1.14 18.41 7.22
CA ILE A 27 1.91 17.39 6.47
C ILE A 27 3.41 17.67 6.58
N LEU A 28 3.82 18.94 6.43
CA LEU A 28 5.22 19.33 6.49
C LEU A 28 5.80 19.33 7.90
N ALA A 29 4.97 19.57 8.93
CA ALA A 29 5.42 19.57 10.33
C ALA A 29 5.50 18.18 10.96
N SER A 30 4.94 17.15 10.31
CA SER A 30 4.80 15.81 10.89
C SER A 30 5.83 14.79 10.41
N SER A 31 6.59 15.09 9.35
CA SER A 31 7.62 14.19 8.81
C SER A 31 8.99 14.90 8.81
N SER A 32 10.04 14.11 9.04
CA SER A 32 11.39 14.62 8.82
C SER A 32 11.58 14.98 7.34
N PRO A 33 12.41 16.00 6.99
CA PRO A 33 12.65 16.36 5.59
C PRO A 33 13.20 15.18 4.78
N VAL A 34 13.96 14.29 5.41
CA VAL A 34 14.50 13.08 4.78
C VAL A 34 13.36 12.07 4.52
N GLY A 35 12.46 11.82 5.47
CA GLY A 35 11.31 10.94 5.31
C GLY A 35 10.38 11.43 4.21
N LEU A 36 10.12 12.73 4.14
CA LEU A 36 9.32 13.35 3.08
C LEU A 36 9.99 13.17 1.70
N ALA A 37 11.28 13.45 1.60
CA ALA A 37 12.04 13.31 0.35
C ALA A 37 12.04 11.85 -0.14
N LEU A 38 12.30 10.89 0.76
CA LEU A 38 12.25 9.45 0.45
C LEU A 38 10.86 9.02 -0.01
N GLY A 39 9.81 9.44 0.69
CA GLY A 39 8.44 9.10 0.32
C GLY A 39 8.04 9.67 -1.04
N LEU A 40 8.37 10.92 -1.33
CA LEU A 40 8.12 11.53 -2.63
C LEU A 40 8.93 10.85 -3.75
N ALA A 41 10.20 10.54 -3.51
CA ALA A 41 11.03 9.80 -4.46
C ALA A 41 10.46 8.40 -4.74
N THR A 42 9.96 7.72 -3.70
CA THR A 42 9.32 6.41 -3.83
C THR A 42 8.02 6.49 -4.64
N ALA A 43 7.17 7.47 -4.35
CA ALA A 43 5.93 7.68 -5.11
C ALA A 43 6.23 8.01 -6.59
N ALA A 44 7.22 8.85 -6.87
CA ALA A 44 7.68 9.16 -8.21
C ALA A 44 8.24 7.91 -8.93
N ALA A 45 9.02 7.08 -8.23
CA ALA A 45 9.54 5.83 -8.78
C ALA A 45 8.42 4.85 -9.17
N TYR A 46 7.34 4.77 -8.41
CA TYR A 46 6.16 3.97 -8.77
C TYR A 46 5.35 4.57 -9.92
N ALA A 47 5.33 5.89 -10.07
CA ALA A 47 4.62 6.54 -11.17
C ALA A 47 5.21 6.15 -12.54
N VAL A 48 6.53 5.92 -12.63
CA VAL A 48 7.19 5.52 -13.88
C VAL A 48 6.61 4.23 -14.46
N PRO A 49 6.61 3.07 -13.78
CA PRO A 49 6.02 1.85 -14.33
C PRO A 49 4.50 1.89 -14.41
N ALA A 50 3.83 2.71 -13.61
CA ALA A 50 2.37 2.86 -13.67
C ALA A 50 1.91 3.60 -14.94
N VAL A 51 2.60 4.71 -15.30
CA VAL A 51 2.20 5.59 -16.42
C VAL A 51 2.87 5.18 -17.73
N ALA A 52 4.13 4.76 -17.68
CA ALA A 52 4.90 4.41 -18.87
C ALA A 52 4.82 2.93 -19.24
N ALA A 53 3.90 2.16 -18.65
CA ALA A 53 3.76 0.71 -18.88
C ALA A 53 3.67 0.33 -20.36
N ALA A 54 2.98 1.16 -21.18
CA ALA A 54 2.84 0.95 -22.62
C ALA A 54 4.08 1.33 -23.45
N ARG A 55 5.00 2.14 -22.89
CA ARG A 55 6.18 2.66 -23.60
C ARG A 55 7.48 2.00 -23.17
N LEU A 56 7.52 1.40 -21.99
CA LEU A 56 8.70 0.75 -21.46
C LEU A 56 8.84 -0.67 -22.01
N GLN A 57 10.02 -1.01 -22.49
CA GLN A 57 10.38 -2.41 -22.76
C GLN A 57 10.28 -3.23 -21.45
N ALA A 58 10.01 -4.52 -21.55
CA ALA A 58 9.83 -5.40 -20.40
C ALA A 58 10.97 -5.36 -19.36
N ARG A 59 12.22 -5.15 -19.83
CA ARG A 59 13.39 -4.99 -18.95
C ARG A 59 13.33 -3.67 -18.18
N GLY A 60 13.07 -2.54 -18.86
CA GLY A 60 12.98 -1.24 -18.22
C GLY A 60 11.84 -1.15 -17.19
N ALA A 61 10.70 -1.74 -17.49
CA ALA A 61 9.57 -1.80 -16.53
C ALA A 61 9.92 -2.63 -15.28
N ARG A 62 10.69 -3.72 -15.46
CA ARG A 62 11.14 -4.55 -14.33
C ARG A 62 12.13 -3.81 -13.45
N THR A 63 13.15 -3.17 -14.04
CA THR A 63 14.14 -2.40 -13.27
C THR A 63 13.50 -1.22 -12.52
N ALA A 64 12.57 -0.50 -13.16
CA ALA A 64 11.83 0.57 -12.53
C ALA A 64 11.01 0.08 -11.31
N LEU A 65 10.34 -1.07 -11.43
CA LEU A 65 9.57 -1.65 -10.33
C LEU A 65 10.48 -2.11 -9.18
N TRP A 66 11.63 -2.71 -9.48
CA TRP A 66 12.63 -3.10 -8.46
C TRP A 66 13.19 -1.87 -7.72
N LEU A 67 13.48 -0.80 -8.45
CA LEU A 67 13.96 0.44 -7.85
C LEU A 67 12.91 1.05 -6.92
N ALA A 68 11.65 1.11 -7.37
CA ALA A 68 10.53 1.58 -6.56
C ALA A 68 10.33 0.71 -5.31
N TRP A 69 10.47 -0.61 -5.42
CA TRP A 69 10.36 -1.55 -4.30
C TRP A 69 11.48 -1.33 -3.27
N VAL A 70 12.74 -1.14 -3.70
CA VAL A 70 13.87 -0.85 -2.80
C VAL A 70 13.69 0.50 -2.10
N LEU A 71 13.27 1.54 -2.85
CA LEU A 71 12.99 2.86 -2.26
C LEU A 71 11.84 2.78 -1.25
N HIS A 72 10.82 1.98 -1.52
CA HIS A 72 9.72 1.77 -0.58
C HIS A 72 10.21 1.09 0.71
N ALA A 73 11.04 0.04 0.59
CA ALA A 73 11.68 -0.57 1.76
C ALA A 73 12.51 0.43 2.56
N ALA A 74 13.29 1.29 1.88
CA ALA A 74 14.07 2.33 2.53
C ALA A 74 13.18 3.37 3.24
N THR A 75 12.05 3.76 2.64
CA THR A 75 11.07 4.66 3.25
C THR A 75 10.46 4.05 4.51
N LEU A 76 10.08 2.77 4.47
CA LEU A 76 9.54 2.05 5.62
C LEU A 76 10.59 1.90 6.73
N ALA A 77 11.82 1.52 6.39
CA ALA A 77 12.92 1.42 7.34
C ALA A 77 13.21 2.77 8.00
N TRP A 78 13.26 3.85 7.21
CA TRP A 78 13.48 5.19 7.73
C TRP A 78 12.39 5.59 8.73
N SER A 79 11.12 5.32 8.42
CA SER A 79 10.00 5.63 9.33
C SER A 79 10.06 4.89 10.66
N MET A 80 10.72 3.72 10.70
CA MET A 80 10.95 2.96 11.94
C MET A 80 12.15 3.46 12.73
N LEU A 81 13.14 4.06 12.06
CA LEU A 81 14.38 4.58 12.68
C LEU A 81 14.23 6.03 13.18
N GLU A 82 13.15 6.72 12.85
CA GLU A 82 12.89 8.05 13.38
C GLU A 82 12.74 8.05 14.91
N THR A 83 13.15 9.15 15.55
CA THR A 83 13.09 9.32 17.00
C THR A 83 11.66 9.21 17.56
N THR A 84 10.68 9.51 16.77
CA THR A 84 9.25 9.37 17.09
C THR A 84 8.56 8.55 16.00
N PRO A 85 8.68 7.20 16.03
CA PRO A 85 8.02 6.36 15.05
C PRO A 85 6.51 6.61 15.06
N ARG A 86 5.92 6.67 13.88
CA ARG A 86 4.48 6.90 13.72
C ARG A 86 3.81 5.66 13.18
N PHE A 87 2.63 5.38 13.69
CA PHE A 87 1.84 4.25 13.24
C PHE A 87 0.37 4.62 13.08
N GLY A 88 -0.29 4.00 12.11
CA GLY A 88 -1.70 4.24 11.83
C GLY A 88 -2.15 3.48 10.59
N PHE A 89 -3.38 3.73 10.17
CA PHE A 89 -3.99 3.04 9.03
C PHE A 89 -3.16 3.15 7.73
N ALA A 90 -2.74 4.35 7.36
CA ALA A 90 -2.04 4.55 6.09
C ALA A 90 -0.60 4.01 6.11
N PRO A 91 0.22 4.17 7.16
CA PRO A 91 1.47 3.42 7.31
C PRO A 91 1.28 1.91 7.25
N ALA A 92 0.26 1.35 7.91
CA ALA A 92 -0.04 -0.08 7.85
C ALA A 92 -0.39 -0.53 6.43
N LEU A 93 -1.20 0.27 5.71
CA LEU A 93 -1.52 0.02 4.30
C LEU A 93 -0.28 0.06 3.42
N SER A 94 0.66 0.98 3.68
CA SER A 94 1.94 1.08 2.96
C SER A 94 2.79 -0.18 3.15
N VAL A 95 2.93 -0.69 4.38
CA VAL A 95 3.60 -1.96 4.66
C VAL A 95 2.91 -3.12 3.92
N THR A 96 1.58 -3.18 3.99
CA THR A 96 0.80 -4.22 3.31
C THR A 96 1.01 -4.18 1.79
N ALA A 97 0.99 -2.99 1.18
CA ALA A 97 1.26 -2.82 -0.25
C ALA A 97 2.67 -3.28 -0.63
N TRP A 98 3.67 -2.98 0.18
CA TRP A 98 5.04 -3.45 -0.03
C TRP A 98 5.15 -4.98 0.05
N LEU A 99 4.46 -5.60 1.00
CA LEU A 99 4.39 -7.07 1.12
C LEU A 99 3.71 -7.71 -0.10
N VAL A 100 2.59 -7.15 -0.56
CA VAL A 100 1.90 -7.62 -1.78
C VAL A 100 2.82 -7.53 -3.00
N LEU A 101 3.57 -6.44 -3.14
CA LEU A 101 4.57 -6.29 -4.21
C LEU A 101 5.69 -7.32 -4.09
N THR A 102 6.11 -7.64 -2.87
CA THR A 102 7.15 -8.66 -2.60
C THR A 102 6.66 -10.04 -3.01
N VAL A 103 5.45 -10.43 -2.60
CA VAL A 103 4.82 -11.69 -2.99
C VAL A 103 4.71 -11.78 -4.52
N TYR A 104 4.21 -10.73 -5.16
CA TYR A 104 4.12 -10.67 -6.61
C TYR A 104 5.49 -10.81 -7.30
N ALA A 105 6.54 -10.17 -6.76
CA ALA A 105 7.88 -10.26 -7.33
C ALA A 105 8.41 -11.70 -7.29
N ILE A 106 8.14 -12.43 -6.21
CA ILE A 106 8.49 -13.85 -6.06
C ILE A 106 7.68 -14.70 -7.04
N GLU A 107 6.36 -14.51 -7.09
CA GLU A 107 5.47 -15.25 -7.98
C GLU A 107 5.77 -15.00 -9.45
N HIS A 108 6.11 -13.77 -9.82
CA HIS A 108 6.46 -13.43 -11.20
C HIS A 108 7.77 -14.09 -11.66
N GLN A 109 8.69 -14.43 -10.76
CA GLN A 109 9.87 -15.23 -11.12
C GLN A 109 9.49 -16.68 -11.44
N LEU A 110 8.49 -17.22 -10.73
CA LEU A 110 7.98 -18.59 -10.95
C LEU A 110 7.00 -18.64 -12.13
N PHE A 111 6.23 -17.58 -12.35
CA PHE A 111 5.17 -17.48 -13.35
C PHE A 111 5.26 -16.17 -14.15
N PRO A 112 6.11 -16.09 -15.19
CA PRO A 112 6.33 -14.87 -15.97
C PRO A 112 5.09 -14.30 -16.69
N GLN A 113 4.01 -15.09 -16.77
CA GLN A 113 2.76 -14.74 -17.46
C GLN A 113 1.90 -13.72 -16.67
N LEU A 114 2.22 -13.47 -15.39
CA LEU A 114 1.50 -12.50 -14.57
C LEU A 114 1.77 -11.06 -15.06
N GLN A 115 0.74 -10.39 -15.57
CA GLN A 115 0.85 -9.06 -16.19
C GLN A 115 0.23 -7.92 -15.34
N ALA A 116 0.24 -8.03 -14.00
CA ALA A 116 -0.37 -7.04 -13.11
C ALA A 116 0.56 -5.87 -12.70
N ARG A 117 1.68 -5.67 -13.40
CA ARG A 117 2.76 -4.73 -12.98
C ARG A 117 2.29 -3.29 -12.80
N TRP A 118 1.48 -2.77 -13.71
CA TRP A 118 0.99 -1.38 -13.66
C TRP A 118 0.03 -1.16 -12.49
N ALA A 119 -0.88 -2.12 -12.23
CA ALA A 119 -1.84 -2.03 -11.14
C ALA A 119 -1.15 -2.08 -9.78
N LEU A 120 -0.13 -2.94 -9.65
CA LEU A 120 0.67 -3.07 -8.44
C LEU A 120 1.56 -1.85 -8.21
N ALA A 121 2.14 -1.28 -9.27
CA ALA A 121 2.89 -0.03 -9.16
C ALA A 121 1.97 1.13 -8.72
N ALA A 122 0.76 1.22 -9.29
CA ALA A 122 -0.22 2.21 -8.88
C ALA A 122 -0.65 2.02 -7.42
N LEU A 123 -0.87 0.77 -6.99
CA LEU A 123 -1.20 0.43 -5.60
C LEU A 123 -0.08 0.85 -4.64
N GLY A 124 1.17 0.52 -4.96
CA GLY A 124 2.34 0.91 -4.17
C GLY A 124 2.50 2.43 -4.06
N GLY A 125 2.41 3.13 -5.18
CA GLY A 125 2.48 4.58 -5.22
C GLY A 125 1.37 5.26 -4.42
N LEU A 126 0.13 4.79 -4.57
CA LEU A 126 -1.02 5.30 -3.82
C LEU A 126 -0.86 5.07 -2.31
N ALA A 127 -0.41 3.88 -1.91
CA ALA A 127 -0.20 3.56 -0.50
C ALA A 127 0.87 4.45 0.14
N VAL A 128 1.98 4.72 -0.56
CA VAL A 128 3.03 5.64 -0.10
C VAL A 128 2.49 7.07 0.00
N LEU A 129 1.75 7.55 -0.99
CA LEU A 129 1.14 8.90 -0.95
C LEU A 129 0.16 9.02 0.21
N LEU A 130 -0.67 8.01 0.46
CA LEU A 130 -1.58 7.99 1.60
C LEU A 130 -0.81 8.03 2.93
N ALA A 131 0.30 7.29 3.05
CA ALA A 131 1.13 7.31 4.25
C ALA A 131 1.81 8.67 4.47
N LEU A 132 2.17 9.39 3.41
CA LEU A 132 2.70 10.76 3.50
C LEU A 132 1.62 11.76 3.96
N VAL A 133 0.39 11.62 3.46
CA VAL A 133 -0.73 12.50 3.82
C VAL A 133 -1.27 12.19 5.22
N PHE A 134 -1.30 10.92 5.60
CA PHE A 134 -1.81 10.43 6.89
C PHE A 134 -0.73 9.64 7.64
N PRO A 135 0.29 10.31 8.18
CA PRO A 135 1.44 9.64 8.81
C PRO A 135 1.10 8.87 10.09
N GLY A 136 -0.14 8.94 10.55
CA GLY A 136 -0.59 8.30 11.78
C GLY A 136 -0.17 9.06 13.04
N GLN A 137 -0.33 8.39 14.18
CA GLN A 137 -0.01 8.97 15.49
C GLN A 137 1.38 8.55 15.95
N ALA A 138 2.07 9.45 16.65
CA ALA A 138 3.36 9.16 17.26
C ALA A 138 3.20 8.07 18.34
N LEU A 139 4.03 7.05 18.29
CA LEU A 139 4.12 6.05 19.35
C LEU A 139 4.91 6.66 20.51
N HIS A 140 4.19 7.04 21.57
CA HIS A 140 4.84 7.62 22.75
C HIS A 140 5.53 6.52 23.58
N GLY A 141 6.60 6.89 24.26
CA GLY A 141 7.58 6.01 24.90
C GLY A 141 7.15 5.03 25.99
N THR A 142 5.85 4.79 26.20
CA THR A 142 5.33 3.70 27.01
C THR A 142 5.11 2.41 26.23
N ALA A 143 5.32 2.46 24.91
CA ALA A 143 5.17 1.29 24.06
C ALA A 143 6.33 0.29 24.32
N SER A 144 5.99 -0.98 24.54
CA SER A 144 6.95 -2.06 24.65
C SER A 144 7.88 -2.09 23.43
N ALA A 145 9.18 -2.38 23.62
CA ALA A 145 10.14 -2.56 22.54
C ALA A 145 9.70 -3.65 21.51
N TRP A 146 8.80 -4.55 21.92
CA TRP A 146 8.21 -5.59 21.06
C TRP A 146 7.01 -5.16 20.23
N LEU A 147 6.45 -3.97 20.50
CA LEU A 147 5.25 -3.49 19.79
C LEU A 147 5.46 -3.35 18.26
N PRO A 148 6.57 -2.78 17.77
CA PRO A 148 6.81 -2.72 16.33
C PRO A 148 6.86 -4.10 15.67
N LEU A 149 7.49 -5.08 16.33
CA LEU A 149 7.55 -6.45 15.83
C LEU A 149 6.17 -7.10 15.82
N HIS A 150 5.39 -6.94 16.89
CA HIS A 150 4.01 -7.46 16.96
C HIS A 150 3.13 -6.88 15.84
N LEU A 151 3.22 -5.58 15.62
CA LEU A 151 2.48 -4.90 14.55
C LEU A 151 2.93 -5.39 13.16
N ALA A 152 4.25 -5.53 12.93
CA ALA A 152 4.79 -6.04 11.69
C ALA A 152 4.32 -7.47 11.40
N LEU A 153 4.35 -8.36 12.40
CA LEU A 153 3.84 -9.73 12.29
C LEU A 153 2.34 -9.76 12.00
N GLY A 154 1.54 -8.96 12.73
CA GLY A 154 0.09 -8.87 12.50
C GLY A 154 -0.25 -8.39 11.08
N ILE A 155 0.40 -7.32 10.60
CA ILE A 155 0.20 -6.83 9.22
C ILE A 155 0.64 -7.87 8.20
N SER A 156 1.76 -8.57 8.45
CA SER A 156 2.25 -9.62 7.55
C SER A 156 1.26 -10.79 7.48
N ALA A 157 0.71 -11.23 8.61
CA ALA A 157 -0.31 -12.27 8.67
C ALA A 157 -1.56 -11.88 7.87
N TYR A 158 -2.09 -10.67 8.07
CA TYR A 158 -3.24 -10.18 7.28
C TYR A 158 -2.90 -10.06 5.80
N GLY A 159 -1.71 -9.61 5.44
CA GLY A 159 -1.25 -9.53 4.05
C GLY A 159 -1.20 -10.90 3.37
N LEU A 160 -0.70 -11.92 4.06
CA LEU A 160 -0.65 -13.30 3.57
C LEU A 160 -2.06 -13.90 3.42
N LEU A 161 -2.95 -13.67 4.38
CA LEU A 161 -4.35 -14.09 4.28
C LEU A 161 -5.07 -13.40 3.12
N ALA A 162 -4.84 -12.10 2.92
CA ALA A 162 -5.38 -11.38 1.76
C ALA A 162 -4.86 -11.96 0.44
N ALA A 163 -3.57 -12.31 0.35
CA ALA A 163 -3.00 -13.00 -0.81
C ALA A 163 -3.69 -14.36 -1.04
N ALA A 164 -3.93 -15.14 0.03
CA ALA A 164 -4.66 -16.41 -0.07
C ALA A 164 -6.06 -16.22 -0.66
N VAL A 165 -6.80 -15.19 -0.24
CA VAL A 165 -8.14 -14.87 -0.80
C VAL A 165 -8.07 -14.54 -2.28
N VAL A 166 -7.05 -13.76 -2.72
CA VAL A 166 -6.86 -13.44 -4.13
C VAL A 166 -6.58 -14.71 -4.93
N HIS A 167 -5.72 -15.60 -4.45
CA HIS A 167 -5.40 -16.87 -5.13
C HIS A 167 -6.61 -17.80 -5.19
N ALA A 168 -7.41 -17.88 -4.13
CA ALA A 168 -8.67 -18.63 -4.14
C ALA A 168 -9.66 -18.08 -5.17
N ALA A 169 -9.75 -16.73 -5.31
CA ALA A 169 -10.59 -16.11 -6.32
C ALA A 169 -10.09 -16.39 -7.76
N LEU A 170 -8.77 -16.39 -7.97
CA LEU A 170 -8.15 -16.76 -9.25
C LEU A 170 -8.42 -18.23 -9.58
N MET A 171 -8.32 -19.12 -8.60
CA MET A 171 -8.65 -20.54 -8.73
C MET A 171 -10.11 -20.73 -9.18
N THR A 172 -11.06 -20.08 -8.51
CA THR A 172 -12.49 -20.12 -8.88
C THR A 172 -12.73 -19.61 -10.31
N ARG A 173 -12.00 -18.55 -10.72
CA ARG A 173 -12.09 -18.05 -12.11
C ARG A 173 -11.51 -19.03 -13.12
N ALA A 174 -10.37 -19.65 -12.81
CA ALA A 174 -9.76 -20.67 -13.66
C ALA A 174 -10.68 -21.88 -13.84
N GLU A 175 -11.28 -22.36 -12.75
CA GLU A 175 -12.25 -23.44 -12.75
C GLU A 175 -13.47 -23.14 -13.63
N ARG A 176 -14.04 -21.94 -13.51
CA ARG A 176 -15.15 -21.49 -14.36
C ARG A 176 -14.78 -21.48 -15.85
N ARG A 177 -13.56 -21.02 -16.20
CA ARG A 177 -13.09 -21.02 -17.59
C ARG A 177 -12.98 -22.44 -18.16
N ILE A 178 -12.44 -23.37 -17.37
CA ILE A 178 -12.36 -24.79 -17.76
C ILE A 178 -13.75 -25.37 -17.99
N ARG A 179 -14.69 -25.13 -17.07
CA ARG A 179 -16.09 -25.61 -17.20
C ARG A 179 -16.81 -25.04 -18.42
N LEU A 180 -16.50 -23.80 -18.81
CA LEU A 180 -17.09 -23.15 -19.97
C LEU A 180 -16.35 -23.43 -21.28
N ALA A 181 -15.31 -24.29 -21.26
CA ALA A 181 -14.45 -24.62 -22.40
C ALA A 181 -13.83 -23.39 -23.10
N VAL A 182 -13.69 -22.27 -22.38
CA VAL A 182 -13.08 -21.04 -22.88
C VAL A 182 -11.59 -21.11 -22.54
N ASP A 183 -10.77 -21.45 -23.53
CA ASP A 183 -9.31 -21.46 -23.51
C ASP A 183 -8.67 -22.08 -22.25
N PRO A 184 -8.59 -23.41 -22.14
CA PRO A 184 -8.07 -24.10 -20.97
C PRO A 184 -6.57 -23.91 -20.72
N HIS A 185 -5.84 -23.29 -21.67
CA HIS A 185 -4.37 -23.16 -21.62
C HIS A 185 -3.90 -21.75 -21.20
N SER A 186 -4.80 -20.79 -21.01
CA SER A 186 -4.46 -19.44 -20.60
C SER A 186 -4.57 -19.28 -19.08
N GLY A 187 -3.43 -19.40 -18.38
CA GLY A 187 -3.38 -19.07 -16.96
C GLY A 187 -2.47 -19.98 -16.14
N MET A 188 -2.42 -19.74 -14.83
CA MET A 188 -1.72 -20.62 -13.90
C MET A 188 -2.45 -21.96 -13.74
N PRO A 189 -1.71 -23.10 -13.65
CA PRO A 189 -2.31 -24.40 -13.35
C PRO A 189 -3.08 -24.36 -12.05
N LEU A 190 -4.25 -25.00 -12.03
CA LEU A 190 -5.17 -25.01 -10.88
C LEU A 190 -4.48 -25.52 -9.60
N LEU A 191 -3.69 -26.59 -9.72
CA LEU A 191 -2.91 -27.15 -8.62
C LEU A 191 -1.86 -26.17 -8.04
N THR A 192 -1.35 -25.28 -8.86
CA THR A 192 -0.39 -24.25 -8.41
C THR A 192 -1.10 -23.18 -7.59
N LEU A 193 -2.27 -22.73 -8.03
CA LEU A 193 -3.09 -21.77 -7.29
C LEU A 193 -3.53 -22.36 -5.94
N GLU A 194 -3.93 -23.62 -5.92
CA GLU A 194 -4.29 -24.35 -4.71
C GLU A 194 -3.13 -24.41 -3.73
N ARG A 195 -1.94 -24.86 -4.17
CA ARG A 195 -0.74 -24.91 -3.33
C ARG A 195 -0.33 -23.55 -2.78
N LEU A 196 -0.42 -22.50 -3.57
CA LEU A 196 -0.11 -21.13 -3.13
C LEU A 196 -1.11 -20.66 -2.08
N THR A 197 -2.40 -20.90 -2.30
CA THR A 197 -3.45 -20.56 -1.33
C THR A 197 -3.16 -21.20 0.03
N PHE A 198 -2.90 -22.51 0.07
CA PHE A 198 -2.60 -23.20 1.32
C PHE A 198 -1.29 -22.72 1.97
N ARG A 199 -0.24 -22.45 1.18
CA ARG A 199 1.02 -21.90 1.71
C ARG A 199 0.82 -20.52 2.36
N PHE A 200 0.04 -19.64 1.73
CA PHE A 200 -0.25 -18.32 2.30
C PHE A 200 -1.10 -18.42 3.56
N VAL A 201 -2.09 -19.29 3.59
CA VAL A 201 -2.87 -19.56 4.81
C VAL A 201 -1.96 -20.07 5.92
N THR A 202 -1.14 -21.09 5.66
CA THR A 202 -0.25 -21.68 6.67
C THR A 202 0.81 -20.68 7.17
N ALA A 203 1.30 -19.80 6.30
CA ALA A 203 2.29 -18.79 6.69
C ALA A 203 1.65 -17.59 7.41
N GLY A 204 0.36 -17.33 7.21
CA GLY A 204 -0.38 -16.25 7.85
C GLY A 204 -0.89 -16.58 9.25
N PHE A 205 -0.96 -17.87 9.59
CA PHE A 205 -1.27 -18.37 10.92
C PHE A 205 -0.01 -18.57 11.75
#